data_0f653b323e77e09c346d9761ece01719
#
_entry.id   0f653b323e77e09c346d9761ece01719
#
_cell.length_a   1.000
_cell.length_b   1.000
_cell.length_c   1.000
_cell.angle_alpha   90.00
_cell.angle_beta   90.00
_cell.angle_gamma   90.00
#
_symmetry.space_group_name_H-M   'P 1'
#
loop_
_entity.id
_entity.type
_entity.pdbx_description
1 polymer ?
#
loop_
_entity_poly.entity_id
_entity_poly.type
_entity_poly.pdbx_seq_one_letter_code
_entity_poly.pdbx_strand_id
1 'polypeptide(L)'
;ENTYQASDDQQAVEAWLNSLKTSNKNTQLAYSRAVERLVLWALFVKGVAVSSLTSADLADFFEFLRDPPASWVQKSPAVKGSALWRPMRGGLSDKSLELNVQAVKQMFSSWFNANYLKANAAKGAGYRKRKAASMDVMRSFTVQDLAYIKRSLDAMPPGPSQNRQKALMMLLLTTGMLAREFINQKWKFVSQARF
;
A
#
# COMPACT_ATOMS: atom_id res chain seq x y z
N GLU A 1 -20.94 -18.25 18.06
CA GLU A 1 -21.68 -17.34 17.18
C GLU A 1 -20.67 -16.45 16.44
N ASN A 2 -20.87 -16.28 15.12
CA ASN A 2 -19.96 -15.48 14.30
C ASN A 2 -20.19 -13.99 14.57
N THR A 3 -19.21 -13.31 15.15
CA THR A 3 -19.30 -11.90 15.55
C THR A 3 -19.54 -10.96 14.35
N TYR A 4 -19.10 -11.32 13.15
CA TYR A 4 -19.36 -10.55 11.93
C TYR A 4 -20.78 -10.73 11.38
N GLN A 5 -21.54 -11.72 11.87
CA GLN A 5 -22.83 -12.12 11.31
C GLN A 5 -22.77 -12.37 9.78
N ALA A 6 -21.58 -12.70 9.29
CA ALA A 6 -21.33 -12.95 7.87
C ALA A 6 -21.76 -14.37 7.49
N SER A 7 -22.56 -14.50 6.45
CA SER A 7 -23.01 -15.78 5.90
C SER A 7 -22.10 -16.31 4.79
N ASP A 8 -21.27 -15.42 4.19
CA ASP A 8 -20.36 -15.73 3.11
C ASP A 8 -19.06 -14.90 3.20
N ASP A 9 -18.09 -15.25 2.34
CA ASP A 9 -16.79 -14.61 2.30
C ASP A 9 -16.86 -13.13 1.91
N GLN A 10 -17.82 -12.72 1.06
CA GLN A 10 -17.98 -11.32 0.68
C GLN A 10 -18.34 -10.47 1.89
N GLN A 11 -19.35 -10.91 2.65
CA GLN A 11 -19.77 -10.21 3.87
C GLN A 11 -18.65 -10.19 4.92
N ALA A 12 -17.90 -11.28 5.06
CA ALA A 12 -16.78 -11.37 5.99
C ALA A 12 -15.63 -10.42 5.60
N VAL A 13 -15.32 -10.28 4.29
CA VAL A 13 -14.35 -9.31 3.77
C VAL A 13 -14.82 -7.89 4.03
N GLU A 14 -16.08 -7.58 3.72
CA GLU A 14 -16.65 -6.24 3.92
C GLU A 14 -16.66 -5.85 5.40
N ALA A 15 -17.06 -6.75 6.29
CA ALA A 15 -17.04 -6.52 7.74
C ALA A 15 -15.62 -6.23 8.24
N TRP A 16 -14.64 -7.00 7.79
CA TRP A 16 -13.24 -6.77 8.15
C TRP A 16 -12.70 -5.44 7.59
N LEU A 17 -12.94 -5.12 6.32
CA LEU A 17 -12.54 -3.84 5.73
C LEU A 17 -13.19 -2.64 6.44
N ASN A 18 -14.45 -2.80 6.86
CA ASN A 18 -15.16 -1.78 7.63
C ASN A 18 -14.52 -1.57 9.01
N SER A 19 -14.00 -2.61 9.65
CA SER A 19 -13.30 -2.48 10.95
C SER A 19 -12.00 -1.65 10.83
N LEU A 20 -11.44 -1.52 9.63
CA LEU A 20 -10.23 -0.72 9.36
C LEU A 20 -10.51 0.78 9.16
N LYS A 21 -11.77 1.25 9.19
CA LYS A 21 -12.13 2.66 8.93
C LYS A 21 -11.46 3.66 9.89
N THR A 22 -11.05 3.23 11.07
CA THR A 22 -10.30 4.03 12.04
C THR A 22 -8.81 4.15 11.71
N SER A 23 -8.31 3.31 10.80
CA SER A 23 -6.91 3.31 10.37
C SER A 23 -6.63 4.40 9.35
N ASN A 24 -5.33 4.65 9.09
CA ASN A 24 -4.90 5.59 8.06
C ASN A 24 -5.44 5.17 6.67
N LYS A 25 -5.96 6.14 5.89
CA LYS A 25 -6.51 5.92 4.53
C LYS A 25 -5.58 5.14 3.59
N ASN A 26 -4.26 5.36 3.70
CA ASN A 26 -3.29 4.61 2.89
C ASN A 26 -3.23 3.13 3.27
N THR A 27 -3.32 2.83 4.57
CA THR A 27 -3.38 1.46 5.08
C THR A 27 -4.66 0.77 4.61
N GLN A 28 -5.81 1.44 4.73
CA GLN A 28 -7.08 0.90 4.23
C GLN A 28 -7.01 0.55 2.75
N LEU A 29 -6.49 1.47 1.92
CA LEU A 29 -6.37 1.27 0.48
C LEU A 29 -5.38 0.14 0.14
N ALA A 30 -4.26 0.03 0.86
CA ALA A 30 -3.29 -1.02 0.67
C ALA A 30 -3.86 -2.40 1.03
N TYR A 31 -4.58 -2.49 2.13
CA TYR A 31 -5.21 -3.72 2.61
C TYR A 31 -6.37 -4.15 1.71
N SER A 32 -7.22 -3.21 1.29
CA SER A 32 -8.28 -3.49 0.32
C SER A 32 -7.74 -4.08 -0.98
N ARG A 33 -6.64 -3.53 -1.51
CA ARG A 33 -5.98 -4.06 -2.72
C ARG A 33 -5.36 -5.44 -2.49
N ALA A 34 -4.81 -5.70 -1.30
CA ALA A 34 -4.24 -7.01 -0.97
C ALA A 34 -5.33 -8.08 -0.93
N VAL A 35 -6.44 -7.79 -0.28
CA VAL A 35 -7.58 -8.71 -0.19
C VAL A 35 -8.27 -8.90 -1.54
N GLU A 36 -8.43 -7.84 -2.33
CA GLU A 36 -8.97 -7.96 -3.69
C GLU A 36 -8.15 -8.95 -4.54
N ARG A 37 -6.81 -8.89 -4.48
CA ARG A 37 -5.95 -9.84 -5.19
C ARG A 37 -6.14 -11.27 -4.68
N LEU A 38 -6.27 -11.45 -3.37
CA LEU A 38 -6.50 -12.78 -2.79
C LEU A 38 -7.85 -13.35 -3.22
N VAL A 39 -8.93 -12.58 -3.16
CA VAL A 39 -10.27 -13.00 -3.58
C VAL A 39 -10.27 -13.39 -5.06
N LEU A 40 -9.69 -12.56 -5.92
CA LEU A 40 -9.59 -12.85 -7.34
C LEU A 40 -8.75 -14.11 -7.60
N TRP A 41 -7.63 -14.27 -6.88
CA TRP A 41 -6.77 -15.45 -7.04
C TRP A 41 -7.46 -16.72 -6.55
N ALA A 42 -8.13 -16.67 -5.40
CA ALA A 42 -8.90 -17.79 -4.87
C ALA A 42 -9.97 -18.25 -5.87
N LEU A 43 -10.71 -17.29 -6.45
CA LEU A 43 -11.79 -17.55 -7.39
C LEU A 43 -11.27 -18.03 -8.75
N PHE A 44 -10.33 -17.32 -9.37
CA PHE A 44 -9.95 -17.56 -10.77
C PHE A 44 -8.77 -18.53 -10.95
N VAL A 45 -7.95 -18.75 -9.92
CA VAL A 45 -6.79 -19.66 -10.00
C VAL A 45 -7.05 -20.95 -9.24
N LYS A 46 -7.61 -20.87 -8.04
CA LYS A 46 -7.89 -22.06 -7.22
C LYS A 46 -9.32 -22.58 -7.38
N GLY A 47 -10.29 -21.76 -7.76
CA GLY A 47 -11.70 -22.14 -7.89
C GLY A 47 -12.37 -22.43 -6.55
N VAL A 48 -11.92 -21.83 -5.44
CA VAL A 48 -12.44 -22.08 -4.10
C VAL A 48 -12.76 -20.76 -3.36
N ALA A 49 -13.58 -20.86 -2.33
CA ALA A 49 -13.83 -19.75 -1.43
C ALA A 49 -12.56 -19.38 -0.64
N VAL A 50 -12.41 -18.10 -0.26
CA VAL A 50 -11.26 -17.64 0.52
C VAL A 50 -11.17 -18.31 1.88
N SER A 51 -12.33 -18.56 2.51
CA SER A 51 -12.45 -19.29 3.78
C SER A 51 -11.99 -20.75 3.71
N SER A 52 -11.94 -21.33 2.52
CA SER A 52 -11.51 -22.72 2.27
C SER A 52 -10.01 -22.84 1.95
N LEU A 53 -9.29 -21.71 1.82
CA LEU A 53 -7.86 -21.73 1.52
C LEU A 53 -7.06 -22.36 2.67
N THR A 54 -6.11 -23.20 2.31
CA THR A 54 -5.16 -23.84 3.22
C THR A 54 -3.91 -22.98 3.39
N SER A 55 -3.05 -23.33 4.37
CA SER A 55 -1.73 -22.68 4.52
C SER A 55 -0.83 -22.85 3.31
N ALA A 56 -0.92 -23.99 2.61
CA ALA A 56 -0.19 -24.24 1.37
C ALA A 56 -0.69 -23.33 0.25
N ASP A 57 -2.02 -23.19 0.10
CA ASP A 57 -2.59 -22.27 -0.90
C ASP A 57 -2.17 -20.81 -0.66
N LEU A 58 -2.13 -20.38 0.58
CA LEU A 58 -1.65 -19.03 0.90
C LEU A 58 -0.15 -18.85 0.60
N ALA A 59 0.67 -19.87 0.80
CA ALA A 59 2.08 -19.83 0.40
C ALA A 59 2.21 -19.73 -1.14
N ASP A 60 1.43 -20.52 -1.89
CA ASP A 60 1.37 -20.44 -3.37
C ASP A 60 0.91 -19.05 -3.84
N PHE A 61 -0.10 -18.47 -3.16
CA PHE A 61 -0.54 -17.11 -3.44
C PHE A 61 0.57 -16.07 -3.25
N PHE A 62 1.36 -16.19 -2.20
CA PHE A 62 2.46 -15.24 -1.95
C PHE A 62 3.57 -15.35 -2.99
N GLU A 63 3.87 -16.55 -3.47
CA GLU A 63 4.81 -16.72 -4.59
C GLU A 63 4.21 -16.22 -5.91
N PHE A 64 2.91 -16.47 -6.17
CA PHE A 64 2.20 -15.91 -7.31
C PHE A 64 2.27 -14.37 -7.36
N LEU A 65 2.21 -13.68 -6.22
CA LEU A 65 2.34 -12.22 -6.17
C LEU A 65 3.74 -11.72 -6.57
N ARG A 66 4.76 -12.56 -6.46
CA ARG A 66 6.14 -12.22 -6.88
C ARG A 66 6.31 -12.25 -8.40
N ASP A 67 5.73 -13.26 -9.02
CA ASP A 67 5.84 -13.50 -10.45
C ASP A 67 4.49 -13.90 -11.05
N PRO A 68 3.58 -12.92 -11.18
CA PRO A 68 2.26 -13.18 -11.73
C PRO A 68 2.34 -13.44 -13.23
N PRO A 69 1.52 -14.37 -13.78
CA PRO A 69 1.47 -14.62 -15.21
C PRO A 69 1.01 -13.36 -15.97
N ALA A 70 1.41 -13.26 -17.24
CA ALA A 70 1.11 -12.10 -18.10
C ALA A 70 -0.39 -11.78 -18.20
N SER A 71 -1.26 -12.80 -18.06
CA SER A 71 -2.72 -12.66 -18.04
C SER A 71 -3.24 -11.86 -16.83
N TRP A 72 -2.46 -11.72 -15.78
CA TRP A 72 -2.79 -10.96 -14.56
C TRP A 72 -2.16 -9.57 -14.52
N VAL A 73 -1.29 -9.26 -15.49
CA VAL A 73 -0.53 -8.01 -15.51
C VAL A 73 -1.16 -7.02 -16.49
N GLN A 74 -1.46 -5.82 -15.96
CA GLN A 74 -2.00 -4.70 -16.73
C GLN A 74 -0.91 -4.10 -17.62
N LYS A 75 -1.08 -4.20 -18.96
CA LYS A 75 -0.13 -3.67 -19.95
C LYS A 75 -0.45 -2.24 -20.38
N SER A 76 -1.72 -1.88 -20.39
CA SER A 76 -2.20 -0.56 -20.81
C SER A 76 -3.25 -0.03 -19.83
N PRO A 77 -3.48 1.29 -19.73
CA PRO A 77 -4.54 1.82 -18.89
C PRO A 77 -5.90 1.21 -19.25
N ALA A 78 -6.65 0.76 -18.24
CA ALA A 78 -7.99 0.22 -18.41
C ALA A 78 -8.86 0.58 -17.20
N VAL A 79 -10.14 0.74 -17.44
CA VAL A 79 -11.12 0.97 -16.38
C VAL A 79 -11.28 -0.32 -15.56
N LYS A 80 -11.30 -0.20 -14.24
CA LYS A 80 -11.48 -1.34 -13.33
C LYS A 80 -12.78 -2.10 -13.67
N GLY A 81 -12.68 -3.42 -13.78
CA GLY A 81 -13.81 -4.28 -14.14
C GLY A 81 -14.08 -4.43 -15.64
N SER A 82 -13.38 -3.68 -16.51
CA SER A 82 -13.47 -3.90 -17.95
C SER A 82 -12.76 -5.20 -18.40
N ALA A 83 -13.07 -5.70 -19.60
CA ALA A 83 -12.45 -6.90 -20.17
C ALA A 83 -10.92 -6.81 -20.28
N LEU A 84 -10.38 -5.62 -20.42
CA LEU A 84 -8.93 -5.35 -20.51
C LEU A 84 -8.27 -5.13 -19.14
N TRP A 85 -9.06 -4.93 -18.09
CA TRP A 85 -8.49 -4.67 -16.76
C TRP A 85 -7.81 -5.91 -16.17
N ARG A 86 -6.69 -5.69 -15.50
CA ARG A 86 -5.94 -6.72 -14.77
C ARG A 86 -5.58 -6.20 -13.38
N PRO A 87 -5.57 -7.08 -12.35
CA PRO A 87 -5.43 -6.65 -10.96
C PRO A 87 -4.00 -6.25 -10.56
N MET A 88 -3.00 -6.57 -11.38
CA MET A 88 -1.60 -6.32 -11.07
C MET A 88 -0.93 -5.48 -12.16
N ARG A 89 0.10 -4.73 -11.80
CA ARG A 89 0.96 -4.00 -12.74
C ARG A 89 2.29 -4.71 -13.01
N GLY A 90 2.52 -5.84 -12.36
CA GLY A 90 3.73 -6.65 -12.39
C GLY A 90 3.90 -7.36 -11.06
N GLY A 91 4.99 -8.10 -10.91
CA GLY A 91 5.35 -8.74 -9.65
C GLY A 91 5.57 -7.71 -8.53
N LEU A 92 5.25 -8.10 -7.31
CA LEU A 92 5.40 -7.22 -6.16
C LEU A 92 6.87 -7.20 -5.69
N SER A 93 7.35 -6.00 -5.34
CA SER A 93 8.60 -5.85 -4.58
C SER A 93 8.48 -6.52 -3.20
N ASP A 94 9.61 -6.90 -2.61
CA ASP A 94 9.63 -7.57 -1.29
C ASP A 94 8.87 -6.77 -0.22
N LYS A 95 9.02 -5.45 -0.21
CA LYS A 95 8.31 -4.56 0.72
C LYS A 95 6.80 -4.54 0.47
N SER A 96 6.37 -4.55 -0.80
CA SER A 96 4.96 -4.60 -1.17
C SER A 96 4.35 -5.98 -0.87
N LEU A 97 5.13 -7.04 -1.06
CA LEU A 97 4.74 -8.40 -0.71
C LEU A 97 4.58 -8.55 0.81
N GLU A 98 5.52 -8.06 1.62
CA GLU A 98 5.37 -8.05 3.09
C GLU A 98 4.06 -7.40 3.54
N LEU A 99 3.72 -6.25 2.95
CA LEU A 99 2.45 -5.57 3.25
C LEU A 99 1.24 -6.42 2.86
N ASN A 100 1.27 -7.11 1.71
CA ASN A 100 0.20 -8.01 1.31
C ASN A 100 0.08 -9.22 2.25
N VAL A 101 1.20 -9.85 2.61
CA VAL A 101 1.23 -10.94 3.59
C VAL A 101 0.66 -10.51 4.93
N GLN A 102 1.05 -9.32 5.40
CA GLN A 102 0.54 -8.76 6.65
C GLN A 102 -0.98 -8.55 6.60
N ALA A 103 -1.50 -7.96 5.52
CA ALA A 103 -2.93 -7.74 5.34
C ALA A 103 -3.72 -9.06 5.35
N VAL A 104 -3.27 -10.07 4.61
CA VAL A 104 -3.91 -11.40 4.56
C VAL A 104 -3.87 -12.08 5.94
N LYS A 105 -2.72 -12.08 6.60
CA LYS A 105 -2.59 -12.66 7.95
C LYS A 105 -3.49 -11.97 8.96
N GLN A 106 -3.61 -10.66 8.89
CA GLN A 106 -4.48 -9.89 9.77
C GLN A 106 -5.96 -10.20 9.50
N MET A 107 -6.37 -10.31 8.23
CA MET A 107 -7.74 -10.68 7.86
C MET A 107 -8.09 -12.07 8.39
N PHE A 108 -7.26 -13.09 8.13
CA PHE A 108 -7.51 -14.46 8.61
C PHE A 108 -7.52 -14.55 10.14
N SER A 109 -6.64 -13.80 10.83
CA SER A 109 -6.65 -13.73 12.29
C SER A 109 -7.93 -13.08 12.81
N SER A 110 -8.39 -12.02 12.15
CA SER A 110 -9.64 -11.35 12.51
C SER A 110 -10.86 -12.25 12.27
N TRP A 111 -10.90 -12.98 11.16
CA TRP A 111 -11.95 -13.96 10.86
C TRP A 111 -11.98 -15.12 11.84
N PHE A 112 -10.81 -15.61 12.23
CA PHE A 112 -10.70 -16.65 13.27
C PHE A 112 -11.20 -16.14 14.63
N ASN A 113 -10.77 -14.95 15.04
CA ASN A 113 -11.20 -14.35 16.31
C ASN A 113 -12.70 -14.01 16.35
N ALA A 114 -13.28 -13.70 15.18
CA ALA A 114 -14.71 -13.47 15.02
C ALA A 114 -15.53 -14.78 14.94
N ASN A 115 -14.91 -15.94 15.07
CA ASN A 115 -15.53 -17.27 14.88
C ASN A 115 -16.15 -17.48 13.48
N TYR A 116 -15.71 -16.76 12.47
CA TYR A 116 -16.07 -17.01 11.09
C TYR A 116 -15.32 -18.23 10.54
N LEU A 117 -14.02 -18.37 10.90
CA LEU A 117 -13.21 -19.54 10.55
C LEU A 117 -13.01 -20.44 11.75
N LYS A 118 -13.02 -21.77 11.53
CA LYS A 118 -12.70 -22.78 12.54
C LYS A 118 -11.18 -22.90 12.78
N ALA A 119 -10.35 -22.55 11.81
CA ALA A 119 -8.89 -22.57 11.89
C ALA A 119 -8.29 -21.38 11.15
N ASN A 120 -7.12 -20.92 11.57
CA ASN A 120 -6.40 -19.82 10.93
C ASN A 120 -5.31 -20.37 10.00
N ALA A 121 -5.63 -20.58 8.73
CA ALA A 121 -4.71 -21.04 7.69
C ALA A 121 -3.49 -20.12 7.52
N ALA A 122 -3.65 -18.81 7.74
CA ALA A 122 -2.57 -17.84 7.57
C ALA A 122 -1.50 -17.90 8.68
N LYS A 123 -1.76 -18.55 9.82
CA LYS A 123 -0.79 -18.73 10.89
C LYS A 123 0.37 -19.63 10.45
N GLY A 124 0.08 -20.69 9.66
CA GLY A 124 1.07 -21.61 9.12
C GLY A 124 1.65 -21.21 7.75
N ALA A 125 1.06 -20.22 7.09
CA ALA A 125 1.50 -19.81 5.76
C ALA A 125 2.86 -19.08 5.84
N GLY A 126 3.89 -19.74 5.34
CA GLY A 126 5.23 -19.20 5.17
C GLY A 126 5.38 -18.49 3.83
N TYR A 127 6.21 -17.46 3.77
CA TYR A 127 6.75 -16.94 2.51
C TYR A 127 8.25 -16.72 2.66
N ARG A 128 8.97 -16.92 1.57
CA ARG A 128 10.43 -16.78 1.58
C ARG A 128 10.80 -15.30 1.61
N LYS A 129 11.24 -14.81 2.78
CA LYS A 129 11.88 -13.48 2.83
C LYS A 129 13.19 -13.52 2.04
N ARG A 130 13.33 -12.65 1.04
CA ARG A 130 14.66 -12.34 0.54
C ARG A 130 15.41 -11.57 1.62
N LYS A 131 16.73 -11.79 1.77
CA LYS A 131 17.54 -10.98 2.68
C LYS A 131 17.25 -9.51 2.39
N ALA A 132 16.86 -8.76 3.42
CA ALA A 132 16.63 -7.33 3.29
C ALA A 132 17.89 -6.73 2.65
N ALA A 133 17.73 -6.02 1.54
CA ALA A 133 18.79 -5.17 1.04
C ALA A 133 19.15 -4.23 2.20
N SER A 134 20.46 -4.05 2.44
CA SER A 134 20.95 -3.07 3.41
C SER A 134 20.25 -1.75 3.20
N MET A 135 19.98 -1.04 4.30
CA MET A 135 19.32 0.27 4.25
C MET A 135 19.97 1.11 3.15
N ASP A 136 19.18 1.49 2.16
CA ASP A 136 19.67 2.27 1.01
C ASP A 136 20.02 3.69 1.50
N VAL A 137 21.28 3.86 1.87
CA VAL A 137 21.83 5.15 2.32
C VAL A 137 21.72 6.22 1.22
N MET A 138 21.55 5.78 -0.05
CA MET A 138 21.38 6.67 -1.21
C MET A 138 20.03 7.39 -1.26
N ARG A 139 19.13 7.14 -0.31
CA ARG A 139 17.84 7.86 -0.23
C ARG A 139 17.88 9.17 0.53
N SER A 140 19.01 9.51 1.13
CA SER A 140 19.22 10.82 1.76
C SER A 140 20.05 11.72 0.84
N PHE A 141 19.69 13.00 0.77
CA PHE A 141 20.50 13.98 0.05
C PHE A 141 21.86 14.12 0.74
N THR A 142 22.92 14.05 -0.05
CA THR A 142 24.26 14.41 0.41
C THR A 142 24.40 15.92 0.53
N VAL A 143 25.44 16.40 1.21
CA VAL A 143 25.77 17.83 1.26
C VAL A 143 25.98 18.40 -0.15
N GLN A 144 26.54 17.60 -1.05
CA GLN A 144 26.77 17.99 -2.45
C GLN A 144 25.44 18.13 -3.22
N ASP A 145 24.49 17.21 -3.01
CA ASP A 145 23.14 17.30 -3.61
C ASP A 145 22.41 18.55 -3.13
N LEU A 146 22.48 18.86 -1.85
CA LEU A 146 21.87 20.06 -1.29
C LEU A 146 22.50 21.35 -1.87
N ALA A 147 23.82 21.38 -2.03
CA ALA A 147 24.53 22.50 -2.65
C ALA A 147 24.15 22.64 -4.13
N TYR A 148 23.98 21.53 -4.85
CA TYR A 148 23.50 21.53 -6.23
C TYR A 148 22.07 22.07 -6.34
N ILE A 149 21.15 21.57 -5.51
CA ILE A 149 19.75 22.02 -5.49
C ILE A 149 19.69 23.53 -5.21
N LYS A 150 20.45 24.01 -4.21
CA LYS A 150 20.50 25.45 -3.88
C LYS A 150 20.96 26.27 -5.09
N ARG A 151 22.07 25.89 -5.74
CA ARG A 151 22.59 26.59 -6.93
C ARG A 151 21.58 26.59 -8.07
N SER A 152 20.88 25.45 -8.29
CA SER A 152 19.85 25.33 -9.34
C SER A 152 18.66 26.27 -9.07
N LEU A 153 18.24 26.39 -7.82
CA LEU A 153 17.17 27.32 -7.41
C LEU A 153 17.61 28.79 -7.54
N ASP A 154 18.87 29.09 -7.24
CA ASP A 154 19.41 30.47 -7.36
C ASP A 154 19.59 30.87 -8.82
N ALA A 155 19.88 29.95 -9.73
CA ALA A 155 20.01 30.19 -11.16
C ALA A 155 18.65 30.35 -11.89
N MET A 156 17.53 30.07 -11.25
CA MET A 156 16.21 30.29 -11.85
C MET A 156 15.92 31.79 -12.04
N PRO A 157 15.15 32.18 -13.06
CA PRO A 157 14.70 33.56 -13.21
C PRO A 157 14.02 34.09 -11.93
N PRO A 158 14.37 35.28 -11.44
CA PRO A 158 13.75 35.84 -10.24
C PRO A 158 12.26 36.05 -10.46
N GLY A 159 11.46 35.63 -9.47
CA GLY A 159 10.01 35.75 -9.56
C GLY A 159 9.25 34.89 -8.59
N PRO A 160 7.92 34.96 -8.62
CA PRO A 160 7.06 34.21 -7.69
C PRO A 160 7.29 32.67 -7.71
N SER A 161 7.66 32.12 -8.87
CA SER A 161 7.94 30.68 -9.03
C SER A 161 9.22 30.30 -8.28
N GLN A 162 10.31 31.05 -8.44
CA GLN A 162 11.57 30.81 -7.74
C GLN A 162 11.38 30.93 -6.22
N ASN A 163 10.71 32.01 -5.76
CA ASN A 163 10.46 32.23 -4.34
C ASN A 163 9.64 31.10 -3.71
N ARG A 164 8.62 30.61 -4.43
CA ARG A 164 7.79 29.47 -3.97
C ARG A 164 8.62 28.20 -3.83
N GLN A 165 9.48 27.90 -4.81
CA GLN A 165 10.31 26.69 -4.79
C GLN A 165 11.38 26.77 -3.69
N LYS A 166 12.02 27.94 -3.49
CA LYS A 166 12.95 28.17 -2.40
C LYS A 166 12.26 27.98 -1.04
N ALA A 167 11.11 28.60 -0.83
CA ALA A 167 10.34 28.49 0.41
C ALA A 167 9.92 27.04 0.70
N LEU A 168 9.42 26.33 -0.33
CA LEU A 168 9.05 24.91 -0.21
C LEU A 168 10.25 24.07 0.20
N MET A 169 11.39 24.23 -0.48
CA MET A 169 12.60 23.45 -0.21
C MET A 169 13.15 23.73 1.19
N MET A 170 13.21 24.99 1.58
CA MET A 170 13.63 25.37 2.94
C MET A 170 12.72 24.72 3.99
N LEU A 171 11.42 24.77 3.80
CA LEU A 171 10.45 24.23 4.75
C LEU A 171 10.55 22.71 4.87
N LEU A 172 10.67 21.99 3.76
CA LEU A 172 10.85 20.53 3.77
C LEU A 172 12.16 20.11 4.45
N LEU A 173 13.26 20.85 4.19
CA LEU A 173 14.57 20.55 4.79
C LEU A 173 14.62 20.86 6.29
N THR A 174 13.96 21.93 6.74
CA THR A 174 14.01 22.36 8.16
C THR A 174 13.03 21.60 9.04
N THR A 175 11.87 21.21 8.50
CA THR A 175 10.80 20.56 9.28
C THR A 175 10.77 19.06 9.15
N GLY A 176 11.38 18.49 8.10
CA GLY A 176 11.26 17.05 7.76
C GLY A 176 9.84 16.62 7.40
N MET A 177 8.94 17.54 7.13
CA MET A 177 7.55 17.26 6.75
C MET A 177 7.49 16.51 5.42
N LEU A 178 6.56 15.59 5.30
CA LEU A 178 6.25 14.99 4.01
C LEU A 178 5.52 16.01 3.12
N ALA A 179 5.80 15.98 1.82
CA ALA A 179 5.16 16.88 0.84
C ALA A 179 3.61 16.87 0.95
N ARG A 180 3.01 15.71 1.28
CA ARG A 180 1.57 15.58 1.49
C ARG A 180 1.06 16.31 2.74
N GLU A 181 1.86 16.31 3.80
CA GLU A 181 1.52 17.04 5.03
C GLU A 181 1.56 18.53 4.77
N PHE A 182 2.56 18.99 4.02
CA PHE A 182 2.68 20.36 3.57
C PHE A 182 1.47 20.83 2.74
N ILE A 183 1.03 20.04 1.75
CA ILE A 183 -0.11 20.36 0.87
C ILE A 183 -1.42 20.44 1.67
N ASN A 184 -1.58 19.62 2.71
CA ASN A 184 -2.78 19.57 3.53
C ASN A 184 -2.80 20.61 4.67
N GLN A 185 -1.71 21.32 4.91
CA GLN A 185 -1.67 22.42 5.89
C GLN A 185 -2.57 23.57 5.43
N LYS A 186 -3.60 23.85 6.22
CA LYS A 186 -4.39 25.08 6.04
C LYS A 186 -3.58 26.26 6.56
N TRP A 187 -2.99 27.04 5.69
CA TRP A 187 -2.19 28.22 6.00
C TRP A 187 -3.04 29.33 6.63
N LYS A 188 -3.38 29.19 7.89
CA LYS A 188 -4.12 30.22 8.65
C LYS A 188 -3.22 31.38 9.13
N PHE A 189 -1.89 31.25 9.00
CA PHE A 189 -0.94 32.15 9.67
C PHE A 189 -0.21 33.15 8.76
N VAL A 190 -0.46 33.17 7.46
CA VAL A 190 0.28 34.10 6.56
C VAL A 190 -0.38 35.48 6.47
N SER A 191 -1.58 35.67 7.01
CA SER A 191 -2.30 36.96 6.90
C SER A 191 -2.00 37.98 8.02
N GLN A 192 -1.16 37.64 9.01
CA GLN A 192 -0.88 38.55 10.15
C GLN A 192 0.53 39.17 10.22
N ALA A 193 1.42 38.85 9.31
CA ALA A 193 2.68 39.56 9.18
C ALA A 193 2.49 40.73 8.20
N ARG A 194 1.83 41.80 8.66
CA ARG A 194 2.01 43.14 8.07
C ARG A 194 3.21 43.75 8.76
N PHE A 195 4.30 43.91 8.02
CA PHE A 195 5.37 44.87 8.34
C PHE A 195 4.93 46.26 7.97
#